data_cf1e0556f1bd8257265fd1d7b0dbac33
#
_entry.id   cf1e0556f1bd8257265fd1d7b0dbac33
#
_cell.length_a   1.000
_cell.length_b   1.000
_cell.length_c   1.000
_cell.angle_alpha   90.00
_cell.angle_beta   90.00
_cell.angle_gamma   90.00
#
_symmetry.space_group_name_H-M   'P 1'
#
loop_
_entity.id
_entity.type
_entity.pdbx_description
1 polymer ?
#
loop_
_entity_poly.entity_id
_entity_poly.type
_entity_poly.pdbx_seq_one_letter_code
_entity_poly.pdbx_strand_id
1 'polypeptide(L)'
;MEISARVVTLALAETFVIARGAQDQADVVYAEIRHDGEVGFGEAAPIERYHESASSALGFIDESAELLGNDPFALEEIGECLAERTGEQAAKAALDGALHDLCGKLLGIPVWRMLGLRRAGPPTSWTIVLSDPDSMARAAERASDGRFRRLKLKLGGGDGLDLERVRAVRGATGLPLQVDANEAWTLDEALEAVAQLAELGVEYCEQPLPAGDDGGPELKRRSPLPVYVDEDCHTLADVAACAERAHGINIKLAKSGGIREAVRMANAARALGLGVMLGCMIESGLGIAAGCQVASLCDHVDLDGNLLLAHDPWPGVELLDGVQLPPDAPGLGVHAS
;
A
#
# COMPACT_ATOMS: atom_id res chain seq x y z
N MET A 1 18.18 22.17 4.73
CA MET A 1 17.06 21.95 3.78
C MET A 1 15.86 22.76 4.23
N GLU A 2 15.01 23.25 3.31
CA GLU A 2 13.75 23.94 3.65
C GLU A 2 12.60 22.96 3.44
N ILE A 3 11.66 22.92 4.40
CA ILE A 3 10.47 22.05 4.33
C ILE A 3 9.23 22.90 4.29
N SER A 4 8.24 22.47 3.53
CA SER A 4 6.85 22.92 3.61
C SER A 4 5.90 21.76 3.38
N ALA A 5 4.71 21.84 3.97
CA ALA A 5 3.68 20.84 3.77
C ALA A 5 2.29 21.45 3.69
N ARG A 6 1.35 20.73 3.08
CA ARG A 6 -0.05 21.15 2.99
C ARG A 6 -0.99 19.96 2.91
N VAL A 7 -2.15 20.11 3.53
CA VAL A 7 -3.25 19.15 3.41
C VAL A 7 -3.94 19.30 2.05
N VAL A 8 -4.29 18.17 1.44
CA VAL A 8 -5.05 18.10 0.19
C VAL A 8 -6.11 17.03 0.31
N THR A 9 -7.35 17.33 -0.08
CA THR A 9 -8.44 16.37 -0.14
C THR A 9 -8.52 15.74 -1.53
N LEU A 10 -8.42 14.43 -1.60
CA LEU A 10 -8.57 13.61 -2.81
C LEU A 10 -10.00 13.09 -2.89
N ALA A 11 -10.77 13.52 -3.88
CA ALA A 11 -12.12 13.00 -4.13
C ALA A 11 -12.04 11.66 -4.89
N LEU A 12 -12.83 10.68 -4.46
CA LEU A 12 -12.98 9.39 -5.14
C LEU A 12 -13.97 9.49 -6.30
N ALA A 13 -13.77 8.68 -7.34
CA ALA A 13 -14.71 8.57 -8.46
C ALA A 13 -16.02 7.85 -8.06
N GLU A 14 -15.91 6.89 -7.15
CA GLU A 14 -17.02 6.14 -6.56
C GLU A 14 -16.73 5.94 -5.06
N THR A 15 -17.78 5.73 -4.26
CA THR A 15 -17.63 5.43 -2.82
C THR A 15 -16.79 4.17 -2.62
N PHE A 16 -15.71 4.28 -1.85
CA PHE A 16 -14.84 3.15 -1.50
C PHE A 16 -15.33 2.49 -0.22
N VAL A 17 -15.76 1.22 -0.32
CA VAL A 17 -16.40 0.46 0.77
C VAL A 17 -15.54 -0.75 1.15
N ILE A 18 -15.24 -0.86 2.45
CA ILE A 18 -14.55 -2.01 3.06
C ILE A 18 -15.32 -2.47 4.32
N ALA A 19 -14.89 -3.55 4.96
CA ALA A 19 -15.52 -4.06 6.19
C ALA A 19 -15.68 -3.00 7.29
N ARG A 20 -14.76 -2.06 7.41
CA ARG A 20 -14.73 -1.04 8.47
C ARG A 20 -15.50 0.25 8.15
N GLY A 21 -15.99 0.44 6.94
CA GLY A 21 -16.73 1.64 6.56
C GLY A 21 -16.66 2.00 5.09
N ALA A 22 -17.16 3.20 4.79
CA ALA A 22 -17.23 3.76 3.45
C ALA A 22 -16.68 5.18 3.45
N GLN A 23 -16.04 5.59 2.36
CA GLN A 23 -15.52 6.95 2.19
C GLN A 23 -15.61 7.41 0.73
N ASP A 24 -15.85 8.71 0.55
CA ASP A 24 -15.94 9.37 -0.77
C ASP A 24 -14.71 10.25 -1.06
N GLN A 25 -13.84 10.42 -0.06
CA GLN A 25 -12.63 11.24 -0.14
C GLN A 25 -11.58 10.76 0.87
N ALA A 26 -10.33 11.18 0.66
CA ALA A 26 -9.23 11.01 1.60
C ALA A 26 -8.45 12.32 1.75
N ASP A 27 -8.08 12.68 2.98
CA ASP A 27 -7.20 13.79 3.25
C ASP A 27 -5.75 13.30 3.34
N VAL A 28 -4.90 13.81 2.45
CA VAL A 28 -3.47 13.52 2.39
C VAL A 28 -2.65 14.77 2.69
N VAL A 29 -1.36 14.60 2.98
CA VAL A 29 -0.45 15.73 3.18
C VAL A 29 0.69 15.62 2.17
N TYR A 30 0.87 16.64 1.33
CA TYR A 30 2.05 16.76 0.47
C TYR A 30 3.15 17.48 1.22
N ALA A 31 4.32 16.85 1.26
CA ALA A 31 5.57 17.42 1.78
C ALA A 31 6.46 17.87 0.61
N GLU A 32 7.09 19.02 0.76
CA GLU A 32 8.08 19.56 -0.16
C GLU A 32 9.39 19.78 0.60
N ILE A 33 10.51 19.31 0.05
CA ILE A 33 11.86 19.56 0.57
C ILE A 33 12.68 20.23 -0.49
N ARG A 34 13.21 21.43 -0.19
CA ARG A 34 14.03 22.25 -1.12
C ARG A 34 15.49 22.23 -0.73
N HIS A 35 16.36 21.98 -1.70
CA HIS A 35 17.81 22.01 -1.53
C HIS A 35 18.49 22.21 -2.88
N ASP A 36 19.51 23.08 -2.94
CA ASP A 36 20.34 23.37 -4.11
C ASP A 36 19.57 23.64 -5.42
N GLY A 37 18.42 24.31 -5.31
CA GLY A 37 17.58 24.68 -6.45
C GLY A 37 16.60 23.60 -6.91
N GLU A 38 16.68 22.39 -6.36
CA GLU A 38 15.75 21.29 -6.62
C GLU A 38 14.68 21.17 -5.53
N VAL A 39 13.58 20.53 -5.87
CA VAL A 39 12.45 20.28 -4.95
C VAL A 39 12.06 18.82 -5.01
N GLY A 40 12.12 18.14 -3.88
CA GLY A 40 11.58 16.81 -3.70
C GLY A 40 10.16 16.85 -3.13
N PHE A 41 9.31 15.93 -3.56
CA PHE A 41 7.92 15.81 -3.15
C PHE A 41 7.64 14.44 -2.57
N GLY A 42 6.77 14.39 -1.55
CA GLY A 42 6.29 13.16 -0.94
C GLY A 42 4.87 13.30 -0.42
N GLU A 43 4.20 12.18 -0.21
CA GLU A 43 2.81 12.13 0.20
C GLU A 43 2.64 11.30 1.47
N ALA A 44 1.94 11.86 2.45
CA ALA A 44 1.42 11.14 3.60
C ALA A 44 -0.05 10.83 3.39
N ALA A 45 -0.43 9.57 3.54
CA ALA A 45 -1.83 9.10 3.52
C ALA A 45 -2.20 8.50 4.89
N PRO A 46 -2.42 9.33 5.92
CA PRO A 46 -2.73 8.90 7.27
C PRO A 46 -4.14 8.33 7.35
N ILE A 47 -4.33 7.35 8.24
CA ILE A 47 -5.66 6.79 8.51
C ILE A 47 -5.92 6.66 10.01
N GLU A 48 -7.18 6.89 10.40
CA GLU A 48 -7.62 6.85 11.81
C GLU A 48 -7.38 5.49 12.47
N ARG A 49 -7.38 4.38 11.71
CA ARG A 49 -7.09 3.03 12.21
C ARG A 49 -5.73 2.94 12.91
N TYR A 50 -4.76 3.77 12.52
CA TYR A 50 -3.42 3.86 13.11
C TYR A 50 -3.25 5.10 14.00
N HIS A 51 -4.36 5.75 14.36
CA HIS A 51 -4.37 6.98 15.19
C HIS A 51 -3.65 8.15 14.53
N GLU A 52 -3.65 8.19 13.20
CA GLU A 52 -3.04 9.25 12.40
C GLU A 52 -4.13 10.03 11.64
N SER A 53 -3.88 11.31 11.41
CA SER A 53 -4.74 12.23 10.67
C SER A 53 -3.91 13.17 9.80
N ALA A 54 -4.53 13.82 8.81
CA ALA A 54 -3.84 14.85 8.02
C ALA A 54 -3.31 16.00 8.89
N SER A 55 -4.01 16.35 9.97
CA SER A 55 -3.57 17.39 10.92
C SER A 55 -2.36 16.95 11.75
N SER A 56 -2.35 15.69 12.26
CA SER A 56 -1.20 15.19 13.02
C SER A 56 0.02 14.99 12.13
N ALA A 57 -0.17 14.48 10.91
CA ALA A 57 0.89 14.32 9.93
C ALA A 57 1.51 15.67 9.53
N LEU A 58 0.68 16.71 9.28
CA LEU A 58 1.15 18.06 8.99
C LEU A 58 2.00 18.61 10.14
N GLY A 59 1.50 18.51 11.40
CA GLY A 59 2.23 18.95 12.59
C GLY A 59 3.57 18.23 12.76
N PHE A 60 3.61 16.91 12.52
CA PHE A 60 4.85 16.12 12.59
C PHE A 60 5.88 16.59 11.53
N ILE A 61 5.44 16.86 10.29
CA ILE A 61 6.31 17.34 9.22
C ILE A 61 6.91 18.70 9.58
N ASP A 62 6.08 19.65 10.05
CA ASP A 62 6.52 20.99 10.43
C ASP A 62 7.55 20.94 11.56
N GLU A 63 7.35 20.07 12.58
CA GLU A 63 8.27 19.87 13.70
C GLU A 63 9.55 19.11 13.33
N SER A 64 9.59 18.44 12.17
CA SER A 64 10.73 17.61 11.74
C SER A 64 11.79 18.38 10.98
N ALA A 65 11.60 19.68 10.72
CA ALA A 65 12.50 20.49 9.92
C ALA A 65 13.96 20.46 10.40
N GLU A 66 14.18 20.50 11.71
CA GLU A 66 15.51 20.48 12.30
C GLU A 66 16.19 19.10 12.23
N LEU A 67 15.40 18.01 12.14
CA LEU A 67 15.91 16.64 12.09
C LEU A 67 16.52 16.28 10.74
N LEU A 68 16.12 16.94 9.67
CA LEU A 68 16.60 16.61 8.32
C LEU A 68 18.02 17.10 8.04
N GLY A 69 18.59 17.98 8.85
CA GLY A 69 19.94 18.51 8.65
C GLY A 69 20.10 19.25 7.31
N ASN A 70 21.30 19.17 6.72
CA ASN A 70 21.64 19.91 5.49
C ASN A 70 22.09 19.01 4.32
N ASP A 71 22.25 17.70 4.53
CA ASP A 71 22.65 16.75 3.50
C ASP A 71 21.47 15.86 3.13
N PRO A 72 20.84 16.02 1.94
CA PRO A 72 19.72 15.19 1.54
C PRO A 72 20.09 13.73 1.29
N PHE A 73 21.38 13.42 1.12
CA PHE A 73 21.89 12.05 0.91
C PHE A 73 22.11 11.26 2.21
N ALA A 74 22.01 11.91 3.37
CA ALA A 74 22.13 11.25 4.67
C ALA A 74 20.83 10.47 5.02
N LEU A 75 20.25 9.73 4.06
CA LEU A 75 18.96 9.07 4.16
C LEU A 75 18.86 8.10 5.35
N GLU A 76 19.96 7.39 5.67
CA GLU A 76 19.98 6.45 6.80
C GLU A 76 19.92 7.22 8.13
N GLU A 77 20.77 8.23 8.32
CA GLU A 77 20.83 9.04 9.53
C GLU A 77 19.51 9.79 9.78
N ILE A 78 18.95 10.41 8.72
CA ILE A 78 17.66 11.10 8.80
C ILE A 78 16.54 10.10 9.16
N GLY A 79 16.54 8.92 8.53
CA GLY A 79 15.55 7.87 8.81
C GLY A 79 15.63 7.36 10.25
N GLU A 80 16.83 7.24 10.83
CA GLU A 80 17.04 6.89 12.25
C GLU A 80 16.49 7.99 13.17
N CYS A 81 16.83 9.26 12.91
CA CYS A 81 16.29 10.39 13.68
C CYS A 81 14.76 10.46 13.65
N LEU A 82 14.15 10.22 12.48
CA LEU A 82 12.69 10.18 12.36
C LEU A 82 12.08 8.97 13.10
N ALA A 83 12.77 7.83 13.12
CA ALA A 83 12.32 6.61 13.80
C ALA A 83 12.32 6.75 15.32
N GLU A 84 13.16 7.60 15.92
CA GLU A 84 13.15 7.90 17.37
C GLU A 84 11.85 8.58 17.83
N ARG A 85 11.13 9.23 16.92
CA ARG A 85 9.82 9.82 17.21
C ARG A 85 8.74 8.75 17.01
N THR A 86 7.91 8.55 18.04
CA THR A 86 6.82 7.55 18.01
C THR A 86 5.66 8.01 17.13
N GLY A 87 5.08 7.08 16.35
CA GLY A 87 3.88 7.32 15.53
C GLY A 87 4.18 8.05 14.21
N GLU A 88 3.12 8.54 13.60
CA GLU A 88 3.12 9.36 12.37
C GLU A 88 3.92 8.72 11.21
N GLN A 89 3.66 7.44 10.95
CA GLN A 89 4.36 6.71 9.89
C GLN A 89 4.05 7.28 8.51
N ALA A 90 2.82 7.76 8.28
CA ALA A 90 2.45 8.41 7.03
C ALA A 90 3.27 9.70 6.81
N ALA A 91 3.47 10.51 7.85
CA ALA A 91 4.32 11.71 7.76
C ALA A 91 5.78 11.37 7.48
N LYS A 92 6.31 10.33 8.13
CA LYS A 92 7.67 9.81 7.86
C LYS A 92 7.80 9.33 6.41
N ALA A 93 6.77 8.64 5.90
CA ALA A 93 6.75 8.20 4.50
C ALA A 93 6.78 9.37 3.52
N ALA A 94 6.07 10.47 3.82
CA ALA A 94 6.12 11.69 3.01
C ALA A 94 7.51 12.31 3.01
N LEU A 95 8.16 12.44 4.17
CA LEU A 95 9.52 12.99 4.27
C LEU A 95 10.55 12.11 3.58
N ASP A 96 10.48 10.79 3.79
CA ASP A 96 11.35 9.81 3.13
C ASP A 96 11.17 9.82 1.61
N GLY A 97 9.91 9.85 1.12
CA GLY A 97 9.59 9.96 -0.30
C GLY A 97 10.12 11.26 -0.91
N ALA A 98 9.95 12.39 -0.22
CA ALA A 98 10.45 13.69 -0.67
C ALA A 98 11.99 13.74 -0.72
N LEU A 99 12.67 13.13 0.25
CA LEU A 99 14.14 13.00 0.24
C LEU A 99 14.62 12.12 -0.92
N HIS A 100 13.98 10.99 -1.16
CA HIS A 100 14.33 10.12 -2.29
C HIS A 100 14.09 10.81 -3.63
N ASP A 101 12.96 11.52 -3.78
CA ASP A 101 12.66 12.33 -4.98
C ASP A 101 13.73 13.40 -5.20
N LEU A 102 14.09 14.15 -4.16
CA LEU A 102 15.13 15.16 -4.19
C LEU A 102 16.49 14.58 -4.60
N CYS A 103 16.92 13.50 -3.93
CA CYS A 103 18.19 12.83 -4.25
C CYS A 103 18.23 12.35 -5.71
N GLY A 104 17.14 11.73 -6.17
CA GLY A 104 17.03 11.29 -7.56
C GLY A 104 17.13 12.44 -8.57
N LYS A 105 16.51 13.60 -8.27
CA LYS A 105 16.60 14.82 -9.08
C LYS A 105 18.00 15.40 -9.09
N LEU A 106 18.64 15.53 -7.93
CA LEU A 106 20.02 16.02 -7.81
C LEU A 106 21.02 15.13 -8.56
N LEU A 107 20.79 13.80 -8.58
CA LEU A 107 21.61 12.84 -9.32
C LEU A 107 21.23 12.71 -10.81
N GLY A 108 20.08 13.23 -11.22
CA GLY A 108 19.55 13.09 -12.58
C GLY A 108 19.10 11.67 -12.94
N ILE A 109 18.70 10.84 -11.95
CA ILE A 109 18.27 9.44 -12.16
C ILE A 109 16.96 9.12 -11.41
N PRO A 110 16.17 8.16 -11.90
CA PRO A 110 14.99 7.66 -11.19
C PRO A 110 15.36 6.97 -9.86
N VAL A 111 14.46 7.02 -8.86
CA VAL A 111 14.69 6.41 -7.54
C VAL A 111 14.89 4.90 -7.63
N TRP A 112 14.08 4.15 -8.42
CA TRP A 112 14.31 2.71 -8.59
C TRP A 112 15.73 2.37 -9.06
N ARG A 113 16.32 3.23 -9.92
CA ARG A 113 17.68 3.07 -10.41
C ARG A 113 18.71 3.43 -9.35
N MET A 114 18.48 4.46 -8.56
CA MET A 114 19.28 4.84 -7.40
C MET A 114 19.36 3.69 -6.39
N LEU A 115 18.26 2.98 -6.19
CA LEU A 115 18.15 1.80 -5.31
C LEU A 115 18.73 0.52 -5.94
N GLY A 116 19.13 0.53 -7.21
CA GLY A 116 19.63 -0.66 -7.93
C GLY A 116 18.53 -1.68 -8.25
N LEU A 117 17.27 -1.26 -8.31
CA LEU A 117 16.11 -2.11 -8.53
C LEU A 117 15.68 -2.13 -10.00
N ARG A 118 14.76 -3.02 -10.36
CA ARG A 118 14.10 -3.02 -11.67
C ARG A 118 12.96 -2.01 -11.67
N ARG A 119 12.69 -1.39 -12.83
CA ARG A 119 11.59 -0.45 -13.01
C ARG A 119 10.23 -1.11 -12.83
N ALA A 120 10.01 -2.29 -13.42
CA ALA A 120 8.72 -2.98 -13.38
C ALA A 120 8.64 -3.95 -12.20
N GLY A 121 7.58 -3.84 -11.43
CA GLY A 121 7.11 -4.85 -10.47
C GLY A 121 6.11 -5.82 -11.11
N PRO A 122 5.45 -6.66 -10.28
CA PRO A 122 4.29 -7.46 -10.68
C PRO A 122 3.11 -6.58 -11.12
N PRO A 123 2.13 -7.14 -11.87
CA PRO A 123 0.87 -6.43 -12.13
C PRO A 123 0.16 -6.05 -10.82
N THR A 124 -0.40 -4.85 -10.79
CA THR A 124 -1.25 -4.41 -9.68
C THR A 124 -2.60 -5.13 -9.71
N SER A 125 -3.17 -5.38 -8.55
CA SER A 125 -4.56 -5.75 -8.41
C SER A 125 -5.44 -4.53 -8.73
N TRP A 126 -6.67 -4.81 -9.18
CA TRP A 126 -7.75 -3.83 -9.19
C TRP A 126 -8.74 -4.18 -8.10
N THR A 127 -9.03 -3.22 -7.24
CA THR A 127 -9.92 -3.43 -6.10
C THR A 127 -11.39 -3.41 -6.51
N ILE A 128 -12.09 -4.50 -6.18
CA ILE A 128 -13.55 -4.56 -6.19
C ILE A 128 -14.03 -4.29 -4.76
N VAL A 129 -14.65 -3.14 -4.57
CA VAL A 129 -15.16 -2.71 -3.25
C VAL A 129 -16.27 -3.63 -2.74
N LEU A 130 -16.45 -3.67 -1.42
CA LEU A 130 -17.47 -4.48 -0.78
C LEU A 130 -18.86 -4.00 -1.19
N SER A 131 -19.68 -4.92 -1.72
CA SER A 131 -21.05 -4.69 -2.13
C SER A 131 -21.86 -6.00 -2.12
N ASP A 132 -23.08 -6.02 -2.65
CA ASP A 132 -23.80 -7.24 -2.89
C ASP A 132 -23.13 -8.11 -3.98
N PRO A 133 -23.35 -9.44 -3.98
CA PRO A 133 -22.69 -10.37 -4.91
C PRO A 133 -22.84 -10.00 -6.39
N ASP A 134 -24.03 -9.58 -6.82
CA ASP A 134 -24.30 -9.24 -8.22
C ASP A 134 -23.58 -7.95 -8.64
N SER A 135 -23.52 -6.96 -7.76
CA SER A 135 -22.79 -5.71 -8.02
C SER A 135 -21.30 -5.94 -8.13
N MET A 136 -20.72 -6.79 -7.26
CA MET A 136 -19.30 -7.18 -7.33
C MET A 136 -19.01 -7.97 -8.62
N ALA A 137 -19.88 -8.89 -9.02
CA ALA A 137 -19.73 -9.62 -10.28
C ALA A 137 -19.74 -8.69 -11.50
N ARG A 138 -20.66 -7.72 -11.55
CA ARG A 138 -20.70 -6.70 -12.63
C ARG A 138 -19.44 -5.82 -12.64
N ALA A 139 -18.90 -5.46 -11.46
CA ALA A 139 -17.67 -4.70 -11.37
C ALA A 139 -16.47 -5.51 -11.89
N ALA A 140 -16.39 -6.80 -11.55
CA ALA A 140 -15.36 -7.71 -12.03
C ALA A 140 -15.43 -7.94 -13.55
N GLU A 141 -16.64 -8.05 -14.11
CA GLU A 141 -16.85 -8.15 -15.57
C GLU A 141 -16.32 -6.89 -16.28
N ARG A 142 -16.65 -5.69 -15.78
CA ARG A 142 -16.12 -4.42 -16.33
C ARG A 142 -14.60 -4.33 -16.25
N ALA A 143 -13.99 -4.80 -15.14
CA ALA A 143 -12.55 -4.78 -14.94
C ALA A 143 -11.79 -5.82 -15.80
N SER A 144 -12.51 -6.75 -16.42
CA SER A 144 -11.94 -7.81 -17.30
C SER A 144 -11.74 -7.38 -18.73
N ASP A 145 -11.74 -6.08 -19.03
CA ASP A 145 -11.53 -5.49 -20.36
C ASP A 145 -10.09 -5.60 -20.90
N GLY A 146 -9.18 -6.20 -20.14
CA GLY A 146 -7.77 -6.38 -20.48
C GLY A 146 -6.84 -5.32 -19.88
N ARG A 147 -7.36 -4.30 -19.20
CA ARG A 147 -6.58 -3.27 -18.52
C ARG A 147 -5.87 -3.81 -17.30
N PHE A 148 -6.55 -4.67 -16.51
CA PHE A 148 -6.02 -5.31 -15.33
C PHE A 148 -5.74 -6.80 -15.56
N ARG A 149 -4.85 -7.37 -14.75
CA ARG A 149 -4.43 -8.78 -14.83
C ARG A 149 -4.86 -9.61 -13.62
N ARG A 150 -5.36 -8.97 -12.57
CA ARG A 150 -5.85 -9.59 -11.34
C ARG A 150 -6.82 -8.67 -10.59
N LEU A 151 -7.67 -9.25 -9.78
CA LEU A 151 -8.66 -8.52 -8.98
C LEU A 151 -8.45 -8.81 -7.49
N LYS A 152 -8.62 -7.78 -6.65
CA LYS A 152 -8.68 -7.90 -5.20
C LYS A 152 -10.10 -7.60 -4.73
N LEU A 153 -10.73 -8.54 -4.02
CA LEU A 153 -12.09 -8.40 -3.52
C LEU A 153 -12.09 -7.99 -2.06
N LYS A 154 -12.78 -6.92 -1.72
CA LYS A 154 -13.04 -6.57 -0.32
C LYS A 154 -14.18 -7.42 0.21
N LEU A 155 -13.95 -8.09 1.35
CA LEU A 155 -14.87 -8.98 2.05
C LEU A 155 -15.10 -8.48 3.48
N GLY A 156 -15.75 -9.28 4.32
CA GLY A 156 -15.98 -8.94 5.72
C GLY A 156 -17.22 -8.09 5.95
N GLY A 157 -18.25 -8.27 5.12
CA GLY A 157 -19.51 -7.52 5.23
C GLY A 157 -20.33 -7.80 6.49
N GLY A 158 -20.02 -8.85 7.25
CA GLY A 158 -20.77 -9.24 8.46
C GLY A 158 -22.18 -9.79 8.19
N ASP A 159 -22.52 -10.01 6.94
CA ASP A 159 -23.84 -10.46 6.47
C ASP A 159 -23.89 -11.93 6.04
N GLY A 160 -22.75 -12.63 6.16
CA GLY A 160 -22.60 -14.05 5.79
C GLY A 160 -22.50 -14.30 4.28
N LEU A 161 -22.39 -13.26 3.45
CA LEU A 161 -22.39 -13.38 1.97
C LEU A 161 -20.99 -13.39 1.33
N ASP A 162 -19.91 -13.40 2.11
CA ASP A 162 -18.54 -13.27 1.58
C ASP A 162 -18.21 -14.33 0.52
N LEU A 163 -18.54 -15.59 0.79
CA LEU A 163 -18.33 -16.69 -0.17
C LEU A 163 -19.25 -16.60 -1.41
N GLU A 164 -20.44 -16.09 -1.25
CA GLU A 164 -21.34 -15.84 -2.38
C GLU A 164 -20.81 -14.74 -3.28
N ARG A 165 -20.23 -13.67 -2.71
CA ARG A 165 -19.52 -12.62 -3.42
C ARG A 165 -18.39 -13.20 -4.29
N VAL A 166 -17.54 -14.03 -3.70
CA VAL A 166 -16.41 -14.64 -4.43
C VAL A 166 -16.90 -15.59 -5.53
N ARG A 167 -17.95 -16.40 -5.28
CA ARG A 167 -18.56 -17.27 -6.30
C ARG A 167 -19.15 -16.48 -7.45
N ALA A 168 -19.87 -15.39 -7.17
CA ALA A 168 -20.44 -14.52 -8.18
C ALA A 168 -19.35 -13.87 -9.06
N VAL A 169 -18.30 -13.33 -8.43
CA VAL A 169 -17.17 -12.78 -9.15
C VAL A 169 -16.42 -13.84 -9.95
N ARG A 170 -16.19 -15.04 -9.37
CA ARG A 170 -15.52 -16.14 -10.10
C ARG A 170 -16.31 -16.58 -11.32
N GLY A 171 -17.64 -16.52 -11.26
CA GLY A 171 -18.52 -16.79 -12.41
C GLY A 171 -18.45 -15.72 -13.51
N ALA A 172 -18.12 -14.50 -13.16
CA ALA A 172 -18.04 -13.34 -14.09
C ALA A 172 -16.68 -13.14 -14.74
N THR A 173 -15.58 -13.69 -14.16
CA THR A 173 -14.23 -13.47 -14.69
C THR A 173 -13.32 -14.67 -14.53
N GLY A 174 -12.38 -14.84 -15.49
CA GLY A 174 -11.27 -15.79 -15.41
C GLY A 174 -9.98 -15.23 -14.81
N LEU A 175 -9.96 -13.95 -14.42
CA LEU A 175 -8.76 -13.32 -13.83
C LEU A 175 -8.38 -13.95 -12.49
N PRO A 176 -7.09 -13.99 -12.12
CA PRO A 176 -6.66 -14.30 -10.76
C PRO A 176 -7.38 -13.44 -9.73
N LEU A 177 -7.84 -14.06 -8.65
CA LEU A 177 -8.57 -13.40 -7.55
C LEU A 177 -7.74 -13.42 -6.27
N GLN A 178 -7.78 -12.32 -5.57
CA GLN A 178 -7.23 -12.12 -4.24
C GLN A 178 -8.35 -11.58 -3.34
N VAL A 179 -8.31 -11.85 -2.06
CA VAL A 179 -9.33 -11.38 -1.13
C VAL A 179 -8.69 -10.67 0.06
N ASP A 180 -9.39 -9.67 0.59
CA ASP A 180 -9.02 -8.94 1.79
C ASP A 180 -10.25 -8.81 2.69
N ALA A 181 -10.18 -9.46 3.85
CA ALA A 181 -11.25 -9.47 4.82
C ALA A 181 -11.18 -8.31 5.83
N ASN A 182 -10.09 -7.53 5.81
CA ASN A 182 -9.90 -6.35 6.66
C ASN A 182 -10.24 -6.60 8.14
N GLU A 183 -9.68 -7.66 8.74
CA GLU A 183 -9.84 -8.00 10.17
C GLU A 183 -11.24 -8.52 10.56
N ALA A 184 -12.11 -8.89 9.60
CA ALA A 184 -13.53 -9.07 9.89
C ALA A 184 -13.90 -10.46 10.43
N TRP A 185 -13.05 -11.47 10.33
CA TRP A 185 -13.40 -12.85 10.67
C TRP A 185 -12.81 -13.31 12.01
N THR A 186 -13.56 -14.15 12.71
CA THR A 186 -13.03 -14.99 13.79
C THR A 186 -12.17 -16.11 13.23
N LEU A 187 -11.37 -16.81 14.08
CA LEU A 187 -10.55 -17.94 13.65
C LEU A 187 -11.38 -19.04 12.97
N ASP A 188 -12.54 -19.40 13.53
CA ASP A 188 -13.39 -20.46 12.98
C ASP A 188 -13.96 -20.06 11.62
N GLU A 189 -14.45 -18.82 11.47
CA GLU A 189 -14.90 -18.28 10.18
C GLU A 189 -13.77 -18.24 9.16
N ALA A 190 -12.58 -17.77 9.56
CA ALA A 190 -11.41 -17.70 8.69
C ALA A 190 -11.00 -19.09 8.18
N LEU A 191 -10.96 -20.11 9.06
CA LEU A 191 -10.60 -21.48 8.70
C LEU A 191 -11.61 -22.10 7.72
N GLU A 192 -12.89 -21.84 7.90
CA GLU A 192 -13.92 -22.28 6.96
C GLU A 192 -13.83 -21.53 5.62
N ALA A 193 -13.66 -20.21 5.67
CA ALA A 193 -13.56 -19.36 4.47
C ALA A 193 -12.35 -19.70 3.61
N VAL A 194 -11.13 -19.80 4.19
CA VAL A 194 -9.90 -20.05 3.40
C VAL A 194 -9.94 -21.42 2.69
N ALA A 195 -10.60 -22.42 3.25
CA ALA A 195 -10.77 -23.73 2.60
C ALA A 195 -11.62 -23.59 1.32
N GLN A 196 -12.76 -22.89 1.40
CA GLN A 196 -13.66 -22.69 0.25
C GLN A 196 -13.05 -21.71 -0.77
N LEU A 197 -12.32 -20.68 -0.32
CA LEU A 197 -11.61 -19.72 -1.20
C LEU A 197 -10.53 -20.42 -2.03
N ALA A 198 -9.82 -21.39 -1.45
CA ALA A 198 -8.84 -22.20 -2.17
C ALA A 198 -9.50 -23.03 -3.30
N GLU A 199 -10.69 -23.62 -3.04
CA GLU A 199 -11.46 -24.36 -4.05
C GLU A 199 -11.94 -23.44 -5.19
N LEU A 200 -12.18 -22.15 -4.91
CA LEU A 200 -12.56 -21.14 -5.89
C LEU A 200 -11.35 -20.54 -6.65
N GLY A 201 -10.14 -21.01 -6.38
CA GLY A 201 -8.92 -20.58 -7.05
C GLY A 201 -8.48 -19.17 -6.68
N VAL A 202 -8.73 -18.75 -5.43
CA VAL A 202 -8.18 -17.51 -4.86
C VAL A 202 -6.69 -17.71 -4.59
N GLU A 203 -5.86 -16.71 -4.92
CA GLU A 203 -4.40 -16.81 -4.80
C GLU A 203 -3.93 -16.66 -3.34
N TYR A 204 -4.53 -15.75 -2.57
CA TYR A 204 -4.26 -15.53 -1.15
C TYR A 204 -5.41 -14.80 -0.45
N CYS A 205 -5.41 -14.88 0.89
CA CYS A 205 -6.29 -14.11 1.75
C CYS A 205 -5.46 -13.11 2.57
N GLU A 206 -5.85 -11.82 2.52
CA GLU A 206 -5.24 -10.76 3.30
C GLU A 206 -6.04 -10.48 4.57
N GLN A 207 -5.33 -10.32 5.68
CA GLN A 207 -5.79 -9.95 7.02
C GLN A 207 -7.18 -10.48 7.40
N PRO A 208 -7.35 -11.81 7.47
CA PRO A 208 -8.65 -12.39 7.84
C PRO A 208 -9.03 -12.14 9.30
N LEU A 209 -8.06 -12.18 10.22
CA LEU A 209 -8.26 -12.01 11.66
C LEU A 209 -7.91 -10.60 12.11
N PRO A 210 -8.48 -10.13 13.24
CA PRO A 210 -8.02 -8.90 13.89
C PRO A 210 -6.51 -8.92 14.15
N ALA A 211 -5.87 -7.75 14.05
CA ALA A 211 -4.44 -7.62 14.32
C ALA A 211 -4.13 -8.08 15.75
N GLY A 212 -3.07 -8.88 15.91
CA GLY A 212 -2.66 -9.43 17.19
C GLY A 212 -3.46 -10.65 17.67
N ASP A 213 -4.43 -11.15 16.91
CA ASP A 213 -5.24 -12.30 17.31
C ASP A 213 -4.39 -13.56 17.51
N ASP A 214 -4.56 -14.24 18.66
CA ASP A 214 -3.79 -15.43 19.04
C ASP A 214 -4.03 -16.63 18.10
N GLY A 215 -5.08 -16.63 17.29
CA GLY A 215 -5.40 -17.63 16.28
C GLY A 215 -4.51 -17.59 15.04
N GLY A 216 -3.71 -16.52 14.83
CA GLY A 216 -2.87 -16.36 13.65
C GLY A 216 -1.95 -17.57 13.36
N PRO A 217 -1.17 -18.09 14.32
CA PRO A 217 -0.33 -19.27 14.10
C PRO A 217 -1.11 -20.53 13.74
N GLU A 218 -2.31 -20.70 14.29
CA GLU A 218 -3.18 -21.82 13.95
C GLU A 218 -3.73 -21.69 12.54
N LEU A 219 -4.21 -20.49 12.16
CA LEU A 219 -4.68 -20.22 10.82
C LEU A 219 -3.57 -20.45 9.79
N LYS A 220 -2.37 -19.93 10.01
CA LYS A 220 -1.21 -20.19 9.14
C LYS A 220 -0.99 -21.67 8.90
N ARG A 221 -0.97 -22.47 9.98
CA ARG A 221 -0.68 -23.91 9.89
C ARG A 221 -1.76 -24.70 9.14
N ARG A 222 -3.03 -24.29 9.26
CA ARG A 222 -4.19 -25.04 8.73
C ARG A 222 -4.71 -24.53 7.40
N SER A 223 -4.39 -23.31 7.04
CA SER A 223 -4.87 -22.71 5.79
C SER A 223 -4.25 -23.40 4.57
N PRO A 224 -5.07 -23.89 3.61
CA PRO A 224 -4.58 -24.37 2.32
C PRO A 224 -4.19 -23.20 1.37
N LEU A 225 -4.55 -21.98 1.74
CA LEU A 225 -4.38 -20.75 0.99
C LEU A 225 -3.33 -19.89 1.70
N PRO A 226 -2.38 -19.24 1.00
CA PRO A 226 -1.49 -18.28 1.63
C PRO A 226 -2.27 -17.17 2.34
N VAL A 227 -1.87 -16.86 3.57
CA VAL A 227 -2.40 -15.74 4.36
C VAL A 227 -1.34 -14.67 4.42
N TYR A 228 -1.69 -13.45 4.01
CA TYR A 228 -0.87 -12.25 4.12
C TYR A 228 -1.44 -11.34 5.20
N VAL A 229 -0.59 -10.72 5.99
CA VAL A 229 -1.01 -9.78 7.03
C VAL A 229 -0.69 -8.35 6.63
N ASP A 230 -1.62 -7.44 6.91
CA ASP A 230 -1.55 -6.00 6.69
C ASP A 230 -1.47 -5.27 8.04
N GLU A 231 -2.55 -5.31 8.81
CA GLU A 231 -2.67 -4.61 10.08
C GLU A 231 -1.78 -5.19 11.19
N ASP A 232 -1.25 -6.39 11.05
CA ASP A 232 -0.25 -6.99 11.95
C ASP A 232 1.19 -6.51 11.68
N CYS A 233 1.47 -5.88 10.54
CA CYS A 233 2.83 -5.57 10.09
C CYS A 233 2.96 -4.13 9.66
N HIS A 234 3.44 -3.26 10.54
CA HIS A 234 3.63 -1.83 10.23
C HIS A 234 5.07 -1.51 9.84
N THR A 235 6.03 -1.93 10.66
CA THR A 235 7.44 -1.57 10.50
C THR A 235 8.34 -2.81 10.49
N LEU A 236 9.64 -2.60 10.28
CA LEU A 236 10.64 -3.67 10.35
C LEU A 236 10.58 -4.49 11.65
N ALA A 237 10.22 -3.83 12.76
CA ALA A 237 10.14 -4.48 14.08
C ALA A 237 9.09 -5.61 14.13
N ASP A 238 8.03 -5.51 13.32
CA ASP A 238 6.90 -6.45 13.33
C ASP A 238 7.17 -7.69 12.47
N VAL A 239 8.10 -7.61 11.51
CA VAL A 239 8.30 -8.64 10.47
C VAL A 239 8.61 -10.01 11.07
N ALA A 240 9.44 -10.07 12.12
CA ALA A 240 9.80 -11.33 12.77
C ALA A 240 8.58 -12.01 13.42
N ALA A 241 7.70 -11.26 14.08
CA ALA A 241 6.49 -11.77 14.68
C ALA A 241 5.49 -12.24 13.62
N CYS A 242 5.42 -11.59 12.47
CA CYS A 242 4.57 -12.00 11.35
C CYS A 242 4.99 -13.37 10.77
N ALA A 243 6.27 -13.74 10.86
CA ALA A 243 6.74 -15.04 10.41
C ALA A 243 6.11 -16.22 11.19
N GLU A 244 5.66 -16.01 12.40
CA GLU A 244 4.98 -17.04 13.21
C GLU A 244 3.52 -17.24 12.79
N ARG A 245 2.86 -16.21 12.20
CA ARG A 245 1.41 -16.11 12.05
C ARG A 245 0.89 -15.98 10.62
N ALA A 246 1.76 -15.70 9.64
CA ALA A 246 1.38 -15.49 8.25
C ALA A 246 2.37 -16.13 7.27
N HIS A 247 1.95 -16.27 6.01
CA HIS A 247 2.79 -16.73 4.91
C HIS A 247 3.48 -15.56 4.21
N GLY A 248 2.98 -14.35 4.41
CA GLY A 248 3.55 -13.13 3.85
C GLY A 248 3.05 -11.88 4.57
N ILE A 249 3.66 -10.76 4.24
CA ILE A 249 3.32 -9.43 4.77
C ILE A 249 2.91 -8.49 3.65
N ASN A 250 2.00 -7.57 3.94
CA ASN A 250 1.68 -6.44 3.08
C ASN A 250 2.40 -5.18 3.60
N ILE A 251 3.35 -4.67 2.83
CA ILE A 251 4.04 -3.42 3.08
C ILE A 251 3.21 -2.29 2.44
N LYS A 252 2.98 -1.20 3.18
CA LYS A 252 2.42 0.04 2.64
C LYS A 252 3.32 1.19 3.08
N LEU A 253 3.80 2.01 2.15
CA LEU A 253 4.75 3.08 2.48
C LEU A 253 4.19 4.00 3.57
N ALA A 254 2.92 4.39 3.44
CA ALA A 254 2.22 5.25 4.41
C ALA A 254 2.14 4.64 5.81
N LYS A 255 2.12 3.30 5.93
CA LYS A 255 2.06 2.57 7.20
C LYS A 255 3.45 2.29 7.77
N SER A 256 4.45 2.16 6.89
CA SER A 256 5.79 1.68 7.26
C SER A 256 6.80 2.80 7.49
N GLY A 257 6.54 4.00 6.98
CA GLY A 257 7.48 5.12 7.12
C GLY A 257 8.33 5.37 5.88
N GLY A 258 7.95 4.82 4.70
CA GLY A 258 8.51 5.20 3.41
C GLY A 258 9.30 4.13 2.68
N ILE A 259 10.00 4.55 1.64
CA ILE A 259 10.77 3.72 0.69
C ILE A 259 11.90 2.96 1.41
N ARG A 260 12.68 3.67 2.24
CA ARG A 260 13.80 3.09 2.98
C ARG A 260 13.34 1.92 3.85
N GLU A 261 12.29 2.11 4.63
CA GLU A 261 11.77 1.09 5.53
C GLU A 261 11.16 -0.08 4.74
N ALA A 262 10.45 0.19 3.65
CA ALA A 262 9.89 -0.84 2.77
C ALA A 262 10.98 -1.76 2.20
N VAL A 263 12.13 -1.23 1.78
CA VAL A 263 13.28 -2.03 1.31
C VAL A 263 13.83 -2.93 2.43
N ARG A 264 13.96 -2.39 3.65
CA ARG A 264 14.43 -3.16 4.83
C ARG A 264 13.46 -4.28 5.20
N MET A 265 12.15 -3.98 5.23
CA MET A 265 11.09 -4.95 5.51
C MET A 265 11.05 -6.06 4.47
N ALA A 266 11.12 -5.72 3.18
CA ALA A 266 11.11 -6.72 2.10
C ALA A 266 12.31 -7.69 2.22
N ASN A 267 13.51 -7.17 2.50
CA ASN A 267 14.69 -8.00 2.69
C ASN A 267 14.61 -8.89 3.93
N ALA A 268 14.10 -8.36 5.06
CA ALA A 268 13.89 -9.12 6.28
C ALA A 268 12.84 -10.22 6.10
N ALA A 269 11.71 -9.91 5.45
CA ALA A 269 10.66 -10.86 5.13
C ALA A 269 11.20 -12.02 4.28
N ARG A 270 11.97 -11.73 3.23
CA ARG A 270 12.63 -12.75 2.40
C ARG A 270 13.58 -13.63 3.19
N ALA A 271 14.39 -13.05 4.09
CA ALA A 271 15.31 -13.81 4.94
C ALA A 271 14.59 -14.77 5.90
N LEU A 272 13.35 -14.43 6.27
CA LEU A 272 12.47 -15.26 7.12
C LEU A 272 11.54 -16.19 6.32
N GLY A 273 11.67 -16.24 4.99
CA GLY A 273 10.85 -17.10 4.12
C GLY A 273 9.42 -16.61 3.93
N LEU A 274 9.15 -15.34 4.22
CA LEU A 274 7.84 -14.71 3.99
C LEU A 274 7.70 -14.22 2.56
N GLY A 275 6.50 -14.33 2.00
CA GLY A 275 6.08 -13.59 0.81
C GLY A 275 5.97 -12.10 1.10
N VAL A 276 6.15 -11.28 0.06
CA VAL A 276 6.08 -9.83 0.16
C VAL A 276 5.02 -9.29 -0.77
N MET A 277 4.08 -8.55 -0.22
CA MET A 277 3.09 -7.77 -0.95
C MET A 277 3.37 -6.28 -0.70
N LEU A 278 3.10 -5.45 -1.70
CA LEU A 278 3.11 -4.00 -1.59
C LEU A 278 1.70 -3.48 -1.87
N GLY A 279 1.09 -2.86 -0.88
CA GLY A 279 -0.20 -2.19 -0.99
C GLY A 279 -0.07 -0.67 -0.88
N CYS A 280 -1.23 0.00 -0.95
CA CYS A 280 -1.37 1.44 -0.76
C CYS A 280 -2.58 1.77 0.11
N MET A 281 -2.73 3.04 0.43
CA MET A 281 -3.96 3.67 0.88
C MET A 281 -4.67 4.32 -0.32
N ILE A 282 -5.67 5.16 -0.08
CA ILE A 282 -6.15 6.12 -1.08
C ILE A 282 -5.06 7.19 -1.19
N GLU A 283 -4.34 7.17 -2.29
CA GLU A 283 -3.16 8.01 -2.54
C GLU A 283 -3.23 8.60 -3.94
N SER A 284 -2.63 9.76 -4.14
CA SER A 284 -2.44 10.32 -5.49
C SER A 284 -1.31 9.60 -6.23
N GLY A 285 -1.12 9.94 -7.51
CA GLY A 285 0.01 9.45 -8.29
C GLY A 285 1.38 9.73 -7.66
N LEU A 286 1.50 10.67 -6.70
CA LEU A 286 2.74 10.93 -5.97
C LEU A 286 3.07 9.79 -5.01
N GLY A 287 2.12 9.37 -4.15
CA GLY A 287 2.30 8.24 -3.24
C GLY A 287 2.46 6.93 -4.01
N ILE A 288 1.65 6.73 -5.04
CA ILE A 288 1.74 5.54 -5.90
C ILE A 288 3.08 5.49 -6.65
N ALA A 289 3.60 6.62 -7.16
CA ALA A 289 4.92 6.67 -7.79
C ALA A 289 6.03 6.25 -6.82
N ALA A 290 5.95 6.66 -5.55
CA ALA A 290 6.89 6.22 -4.53
C ALA A 290 6.81 4.69 -4.30
N GLY A 291 5.61 4.12 -4.19
CA GLY A 291 5.41 2.67 -4.12
C GLY A 291 5.97 1.92 -5.33
N CYS A 292 5.75 2.42 -6.53
CA CYS A 292 6.25 1.82 -7.76
C CYS A 292 7.78 1.70 -7.80
N GLN A 293 8.55 2.58 -7.10
CA GLN A 293 10.00 2.52 -7.07
C GLN A 293 10.53 1.22 -6.43
N VAL A 294 9.76 0.61 -5.53
CA VAL A 294 10.15 -0.61 -4.79
C VAL A 294 9.31 -1.84 -5.18
N ALA A 295 8.32 -1.70 -6.05
CA ALA A 295 7.40 -2.76 -6.43
C ALA A 295 8.10 -4.04 -6.95
N SER A 296 9.28 -3.91 -7.56
CA SER A 296 10.05 -5.07 -8.07
C SER A 296 10.63 -5.99 -6.97
N LEU A 297 10.57 -5.59 -5.70
CA LEU A 297 10.94 -6.41 -4.55
C LEU A 297 9.83 -7.39 -4.13
N CYS A 298 8.60 -7.20 -4.63
CA CYS A 298 7.40 -7.85 -4.13
C CYS A 298 6.92 -8.99 -5.04
N ASP A 299 6.17 -9.95 -4.46
CA ASP A 299 5.48 -11.02 -5.20
C ASP A 299 4.11 -10.57 -5.70
N HIS A 300 3.46 -9.72 -4.91
CA HIS A 300 2.14 -9.15 -5.19
C HIS A 300 2.17 -7.64 -5.02
N VAL A 301 1.39 -6.95 -5.85
CA VAL A 301 1.25 -5.50 -5.83
C VAL A 301 -0.23 -5.12 -5.87
N ASP A 302 -0.61 -4.14 -5.06
CA ASP A 302 -1.94 -3.56 -4.94
C ASP A 302 -1.80 -2.03 -4.80
N LEU A 303 -1.45 -1.40 -5.92
CA LEU A 303 -1.14 0.03 -6.03
C LEU A 303 -2.16 0.73 -6.94
N ASP A 304 -3.45 0.56 -6.68
CA ASP A 304 -4.52 1.14 -7.48
C ASP A 304 -5.12 2.43 -6.88
N GLY A 305 -4.57 2.94 -5.77
CA GLY A 305 -5.13 4.09 -5.03
C GLY A 305 -5.37 5.33 -5.89
N ASN A 306 -4.45 5.68 -6.79
CA ASN A 306 -4.61 6.83 -7.69
C ASN A 306 -5.66 6.59 -8.79
N LEU A 307 -5.90 5.35 -9.17
CA LEU A 307 -6.88 4.98 -10.19
C LEU A 307 -8.33 5.04 -9.67
N LEU A 308 -8.52 5.09 -8.35
CA LEU A 308 -9.80 5.25 -7.69
C LEU A 308 -10.23 6.73 -7.59
N LEU A 309 -9.34 7.67 -7.87
CA LEU A 309 -9.61 9.10 -7.74
C LEU A 309 -10.48 9.61 -8.90
N ALA A 310 -11.37 10.55 -8.60
CA ALA A 310 -12.10 11.31 -9.62
C ALA A 310 -11.17 12.15 -10.51
N HIS A 311 -10.07 12.64 -9.92
CA HIS A 311 -9.00 13.34 -10.58
C HIS A 311 -7.70 13.12 -9.83
N ASP A 312 -6.65 12.66 -10.52
CA ASP A 312 -5.31 12.51 -9.94
C ASP A 312 -4.53 13.81 -10.12
N PRO A 313 -4.15 14.52 -9.04
CA PRO A 313 -3.38 15.75 -9.12
C PRO A 313 -1.90 15.54 -9.47
N TRP A 314 -1.41 14.30 -9.48
CA TRP A 314 -0.03 13.91 -9.80
C TRP A 314 0.03 12.84 -10.89
N PRO A 315 -0.40 13.17 -12.12
CA PRO A 315 -0.36 12.20 -13.23
C PRO A 315 1.09 11.83 -13.57
N GLY A 316 1.28 10.65 -14.20
CA GLY A 316 2.58 10.24 -14.72
C GLY A 316 2.93 8.77 -14.48
N VAL A 317 2.33 8.12 -13.47
CA VAL A 317 2.42 6.66 -13.35
C VAL A 317 1.60 6.03 -14.48
N GLU A 318 2.25 5.18 -15.27
CA GLU A 318 1.63 4.52 -16.43
C GLU A 318 1.13 3.13 -16.07
N LEU A 319 -0.14 2.84 -16.35
CA LEU A 319 -0.67 1.48 -16.25
C LEU A 319 -0.49 0.75 -17.59
N LEU A 320 0.52 -0.12 -17.66
CA LEU A 320 0.84 -0.89 -18.86
C LEU A 320 0.75 -2.40 -18.58
N ASP A 321 -0.09 -3.11 -19.31
CA ASP A 321 -0.34 -4.54 -19.12
C ASP A 321 -0.68 -4.95 -17.67
N GLY A 322 -1.39 -4.07 -16.94
CA GLY A 322 -1.73 -4.22 -15.54
C GLY A 322 -0.61 -3.85 -14.57
N VAL A 323 0.53 -3.41 -15.03
CA VAL A 323 1.66 -2.98 -14.19
C VAL A 323 1.63 -1.46 -14.05
N GLN A 324 1.62 -0.96 -12.84
CA GLN A 324 1.89 0.44 -12.53
C GLN A 324 3.40 0.70 -12.67
N LEU A 325 3.78 1.46 -13.68
CA LEU A 325 5.18 1.76 -13.99
C LEU A 325 5.52 3.19 -13.53
N PRO A 326 6.58 3.36 -12.71
CA PRO A 326 7.06 4.70 -12.41
C PRO A 326 7.63 5.34 -13.70
N PRO A 327 7.54 6.66 -13.88
CA PRO A 327 8.20 7.33 -14.99
C PRO A 327 9.70 7.03 -15.05
N ASP A 328 10.28 6.99 -16.25
CA ASP A 328 11.74 6.89 -16.43
C ASP A 328 12.36 8.30 -16.45
N ALA A 329 12.18 9.02 -15.34
CA ALA A 329 12.61 10.40 -15.14
C ALA A 329 13.25 10.56 -13.75
N PRO A 330 14.10 11.59 -13.52
CA PRO A 330 14.75 11.81 -12.24
C PRO A 330 13.76 11.88 -11.06
N GLY A 331 14.18 11.37 -9.91
CA GLY A 331 13.35 11.32 -8.70
C GLY A 331 12.24 10.29 -8.80
N LEU A 332 11.06 10.63 -8.28
CA LEU A 332 9.83 9.83 -8.43
C LEU A 332 9.24 9.97 -9.84
N GLY A 333 9.63 11.00 -10.58
CA GLY A 333 9.33 11.20 -11.99
C GLY A 333 7.93 11.77 -12.27
N VAL A 334 7.11 12.04 -11.26
CA VAL A 334 5.78 12.64 -11.40
C VAL A 334 5.80 14.15 -11.12
N HIS A 335 4.83 14.87 -11.67
CA HIS A 335 4.69 16.31 -11.49
C HIS A 335 3.24 16.67 -11.22
N ALA A 336 3.02 17.70 -10.41
CA ALA A 336 1.69 18.24 -10.18
C ALA A 336 1.09 18.78 -11.50
N SER A 337 -0.21 18.51 -11.73
CA SER A 337 -0.99 18.98 -12.89
C SER A 337 -1.41 20.44 -12.77
#